data_9b201c8151864ce31f49988e10e4d45a
#
_entry.id   9b201c8151864ce31f49988e10e4d45a
#
_cell.length_a   1.000
_cell.length_b   1.000
_cell.length_c   1.000
_cell.angle_alpha   90.00
_cell.angle_beta   90.00
_cell.angle_gamma   90.00
#
_symmetry.space_group_name_H-M   'P 1'
#
loop_
_entity.id
_entity.type
_entity.pdbx_description
1 polymer ?
#
loop_
_entity_poly.entity_id
_entity_poly.type
_entity_poly.pdbx_seq_one_letter_code
_entity_poly.pdbx_strand_id
1 'polypeptide(L)'
;DTVLGIATGKGLSGVHRILELHGLSDYFVTLQTPDHNPSKPHPGMLETAMRETGARPEETVMVGDTTFDIEMGEAAGCRTIGVTWGYHEPRELIAIGASTMIDRYDQLASAVGQLLEHNHA
;
A
#
# COMPACT_ATOMS: atom_id res chain seq x y z
N ASP A 1 -10.51 13.87 -1.23
CA ASP A 1 -9.19 13.88 -1.87
C ASP A 1 -8.34 12.71 -1.41
N THR A 2 -7.68 12.09 -2.36
CA THR A 2 -6.86 10.93 -2.09
C THR A 2 -5.42 11.34 -1.76
N VAL A 3 -4.90 10.80 -0.67
CA VAL A 3 -3.53 11.03 -0.23
C VAL A 3 -2.72 9.80 -0.59
N LEU A 4 -1.53 9.99 -1.15
CA LEU A 4 -0.65 8.89 -1.55
C LEU A 4 0.52 8.75 -0.58
N GLY A 5 0.87 7.49 -0.30
CA GLY A 5 2.03 7.17 0.53
C GLY A 5 2.78 5.98 -0.02
N ILE A 6 4.00 5.80 0.45
CA ILE A 6 4.83 4.65 0.10
C ILE A 6 5.19 3.90 1.38
N ALA A 7 5.04 2.57 1.33
CA ALA A 7 5.53 1.66 2.36
C ALA A 7 6.34 0.57 1.66
N THR A 8 7.66 0.56 1.85
CA THR A 8 8.56 -0.27 1.05
C THR A 8 9.67 -0.87 1.90
N GLY A 9 10.19 -2.01 1.45
CA GLY A 9 11.39 -2.61 2.04
C GLY A 9 12.69 -1.93 1.65
N LYS A 10 12.63 -0.97 0.72
CA LYS A 10 13.80 -0.21 0.28
C LYS A 10 14.16 0.86 1.31
N GLY A 11 15.46 1.12 1.49
CA GLY A 11 15.90 2.15 2.42
C GLY A 11 15.49 3.56 1.98
N LEU A 12 15.37 4.46 2.95
CA LEU A 12 14.86 5.82 2.70
C LEU A 12 15.67 6.59 1.66
N SER A 13 16.99 6.50 1.70
CA SER A 13 17.84 7.20 0.73
C SER A 13 17.58 6.72 -0.70
N GLY A 14 17.35 5.42 -0.88
CA GLY A 14 17.01 4.85 -2.19
C GLY A 14 15.66 5.30 -2.68
N VAL A 15 14.68 5.42 -1.79
CA VAL A 15 13.35 5.93 -2.12
C VAL A 15 13.45 7.37 -2.60
N HIS A 16 14.15 8.23 -1.86
CA HIS A 16 14.32 9.62 -2.24
C HIS A 16 15.00 9.76 -3.61
N ARG A 17 16.02 8.95 -3.86
CA ARG A 17 16.72 8.99 -5.16
C ARG A 17 15.78 8.67 -6.32
N ILE A 18 14.97 7.63 -6.17
CA ILE A 18 14.02 7.21 -7.22
C ILE A 18 12.95 8.27 -7.45
N LEU A 19 12.40 8.83 -6.38
CA LEU A 19 11.37 9.85 -6.48
C LEU A 19 11.91 11.12 -7.14
N GLU A 20 13.12 11.54 -6.79
CA GLU A 20 13.76 12.70 -7.40
C GLU A 20 14.04 12.46 -8.88
N LEU A 21 14.56 11.27 -9.21
CA LEU A 21 14.91 10.92 -10.59
C LEU A 21 13.68 11.00 -11.51
N HIS A 22 12.51 10.61 -11.02
CA HIS A 22 11.28 10.57 -11.79
C HIS A 22 10.35 11.78 -11.54
N GLY A 23 10.80 12.75 -10.73
CA GLY A 23 10.00 13.94 -10.44
C GLY A 23 8.74 13.66 -9.66
N LEU A 24 8.75 12.65 -8.78
CA LEU A 24 7.55 12.19 -8.06
C LEU A 24 7.52 12.56 -6.58
N SER A 25 8.57 13.25 -6.08
CA SER A 25 8.70 13.51 -4.65
C SER A 25 7.50 14.22 -4.03
N ASP A 26 6.88 15.13 -4.77
CA ASP A 26 5.77 15.94 -4.23
C ASP A 26 4.43 15.19 -4.19
N TYR A 27 4.35 14.01 -4.80
CA TYR A 27 3.09 13.26 -4.86
C TYR A 27 2.83 12.41 -3.62
N PHE A 28 3.86 12.13 -2.83
CA PHE A 28 3.73 11.22 -1.69
C PHE A 28 3.93 11.99 -0.39
N VAL A 29 2.92 11.96 0.47
CA VAL A 29 2.94 12.71 1.74
C VAL A 29 3.56 11.94 2.89
N THR A 30 3.72 10.62 2.76
CA THR A 30 4.37 9.80 3.76
C THR A 30 5.23 8.74 3.08
N LEU A 31 6.43 8.53 3.62
CA LEU A 31 7.40 7.55 3.12
C LEU A 31 7.81 6.68 4.30
N GLN A 32 7.40 5.41 4.28
CA GLN A 32 7.72 4.49 5.35
C GLN A 32 8.66 3.40 4.88
N THR A 33 9.73 3.19 5.63
CA THR A 33 10.80 2.26 5.28
C THR A 33 11.25 1.52 6.52
N PRO A 34 12.07 0.45 6.38
CA PRO A 34 12.64 -0.24 7.53
C PRO A 34 13.62 0.58 8.35
N ASP A 35 14.02 1.77 7.86
CA ASP A 35 14.90 2.67 8.63
C ASP A 35 14.25 3.11 9.95
N HIS A 36 12.91 3.20 9.96
CA HIS A 36 12.17 3.72 11.12
C HIS A 36 11.07 2.78 11.61
N ASN A 37 10.85 1.66 10.94
CA ASN A 37 9.75 0.76 11.24
C ASN A 37 10.19 -0.68 11.09
N PRO A 38 9.51 -1.62 11.78
CA PRO A 38 9.72 -3.04 11.47
C PRO A 38 9.39 -3.34 10.01
N SER A 39 10.10 -4.30 9.45
CA SER A 39 9.91 -4.71 8.05
C SER A 39 8.59 -5.45 7.86
N LYS A 40 8.11 -5.47 6.60
CA LYS A 40 6.95 -6.26 6.20
C LYS A 40 7.18 -7.73 6.59
N PRO A 41 6.15 -8.44 6.99
CA PRO A 41 4.72 -8.10 6.98
C PRO A 41 4.21 -7.43 8.26
N HIS A 42 5.08 -6.95 9.11
CA HIS A 42 4.68 -6.22 10.32
C HIS A 42 3.91 -4.96 9.92
N PRO A 43 2.80 -4.62 10.60
CA PRO A 43 1.96 -3.47 10.19
C PRO A 43 2.55 -2.10 10.49
N GLY A 44 3.71 -2.02 11.14
CA GLY A 44 4.29 -0.77 11.63
C GLY A 44 4.39 0.35 10.59
N MET A 45 4.82 0.01 9.36
CA MET A 45 4.93 1.04 8.31
C MET A 45 3.58 1.66 7.98
N LEU A 46 2.53 0.86 7.87
CA LEU A 46 1.19 1.39 7.59
C LEU A 46 0.61 2.13 8.78
N GLU A 47 0.84 1.65 9.98
CA GLU A 47 0.38 2.33 11.19
C GLU A 47 1.01 3.72 11.30
N THR A 48 2.31 3.83 11.03
CA THR A 48 3.00 5.11 11.03
C THR A 48 2.46 6.03 9.93
N ALA A 49 2.27 5.49 8.71
CA ALA A 49 1.71 6.27 7.61
C ALA A 49 0.33 6.82 7.95
N MET A 50 -0.51 6.01 8.57
CA MET A 50 -1.84 6.46 8.99
C MET A 50 -1.77 7.54 10.06
N ARG A 51 -0.85 7.42 11.02
CA ARG A 51 -0.66 8.46 12.03
C ARG A 51 -0.23 9.78 11.40
N GLU A 52 0.69 9.72 10.45
CA GLU A 52 1.21 10.94 9.79
C GLU A 52 0.16 11.64 8.94
N THR A 53 -0.75 10.89 8.36
CA THR A 53 -1.76 11.46 7.45
C THR A 53 -3.10 11.70 8.13
N GLY A 54 -3.30 11.17 9.32
CA GLY A 54 -4.59 11.23 10.00
C GLY A 54 -5.64 10.27 9.45
N ALA A 55 -5.23 9.35 8.57
CA ALA A 55 -6.15 8.38 7.97
C ALA A 55 -6.45 7.24 8.93
N ARG A 56 -7.66 6.70 8.83
CA ARG A 56 -8.08 5.53 9.60
C ARG A 56 -7.93 4.27 8.75
N PRO A 57 -7.80 3.09 9.38
CA PRO A 57 -7.66 1.84 8.61
C PRO A 57 -8.77 1.61 7.59
N GLU A 58 -10.02 1.91 7.95
CA GLU A 58 -11.15 1.72 7.04
C GLU A 58 -11.16 2.69 5.87
N GLU A 59 -10.30 3.72 5.89
CA GLU A 59 -10.15 4.69 4.82
C GLU A 59 -8.87 4.45 4.01
N THR A 60 -8.12 3.40 4.33
CA THR A 60 -6.79 3.17 3.78
C THR A 60 -6.76 1.89 2.97
N VAL A 61 -6.09 1.95 1.82
CA VAL A 61 -5.91 0.79 0.94
C VAL A 61 -4.42 0.58 0.72
N MET A 62 -3.95 -0.65 0.96
CA MET A 62 -2.59 -1.05 0.62
C MET A 62 -2.59 -1.74 -0.74
N VAL A 63 -1.73 -1.27 -1.64
CA VAL A 63 -1.58 -1.85 -2.97
C VAL A 63 -0.21 -2.50 -3.04
N GLY A 64 -0.14 -3.76 -3.42
CA GLY A 64 1.13 -4.45 -3.47
C GLY A 64 1.16 -5.67 -4.37
N ASP A 65 2.37 -6.16 -4.62
CA ASP A 65 2.61 -7.29 -5.51
C ASP A 65 3.18 -8.51 -4.78
N THR A 66 3.30 -8.46 -3.46
CA THR A 66 3.80 -9.59 -2.68
C THR A 66 2.83 -9.95 -1.56
N THR A 67 2.94 -11.19 -1.08
CA THR A 67 2.15 -11.64 0.07
C THR A 67 2.46 -10.80 1.30
N PHE A 68 3.70 -10.30 1.42
CA PHE A 68 4.10 -9.45 2.55
C PHE A 68 3.32 -8.14 2.59
N ASP A 69 3.05 -7.55 1.41
CA ASP A 69 2.24 -6.32 1.31
C ASP A 69 0.80 -6.58 1.78
N ILE A 70 0.23 -7.69 1.33
CA ILE A 70 -1.16 -8.02 1.67
C ILE A 70 -1.28 -8.34 3.17
N GLU A 71 -0.34 -9.11 3.70
CA GLU A 71 -0.30 -9.41 5.14
C GLU A 71 -0.17 -8.15 5.98
N MET A 72 0.71 -7.23 5.56
CA MET A 72 0.89 -5.96 6.24
C MET A 72 -0.40 -5.14 6.25
N GLY A 73 -1.07 -5.07 5.10
CA GLY A 73 -2.34 -4.34 4.99
C GLY A 73 -3.40 -4.92 5.91
N GLU A 74 -3.56 -6.24 5.91
CA GLU A 74 -4.53 -6.91 6.76
C GLU A 74 -4.22 -6.73 8.24
N ALA A 75 -2.94 -6.87 8.62
CA ALA A 75 -2.53 -6.70 10.02
C ALA A 75 -2.80 -5.29 10.53
N ALA A 76 -2.74 -4.28 9.65
CA ALA A 76 -3.05 -2.90 9.98
C ALA A 76 -4.55 -2.58 9.93
N GLY A 77 -5.38 -3.53 9.53
CA GLY A 77 -6.83 -3.34 9.41
C GLY A 77 -7.26 -2.63 8.14
N CYS A 78 -6.38 -2.57 7.14
CA CYS A 78 -6.66 -1.90 5.87
C CYS A 78 -7.24 -2.87 4.84
N ARG A 79 -7.90 -2.31 3.82
CA ARG A 79 -8.23 -3.08 2.62
C ARG A 79 -6.98 -3.26 1.77
N THR A 80 -6.95 -4.30 0.96
CA THR A 80 -5.76 -4.60 0.16
C THR A 80 -6.11 -4.86 -1.29
N ILE A 81 -5.22 -4.42 -2.19
CA ILE A 81 -5.32 -4.68 -3.62
C ILE A 81 -4.03 -5.35 -4.05
N GLY A 82 -4.14 -6.53 -4.64
CA GLY A 82 -3.00 -7.19 -5.26
C GLY A 82 -2.94 -6.86 -6.74
N VAL A 83 -1.73 -6.78 -7.29
CA VAL A 83 -1.54 -6.55 -8.72
C VAL A 83 -1.04 -7.83 -9.38
N THR A 84 -1.57 -8.15 -10.58
CA THR A 84 -1.27 -9.41 -11.23
C THR A 84 0.08 -9.44 -11.93
N TRP A 85 0.67 -8.28 -12.19
CA TRP A 85 1.93 -8.15 -12.94
C TRP A 85 3.18 -8.12 -12.07
N GLY A 86 3.04 -8.38 -10.77
CA GLY A 86 4.15 -8.19 -9.84
C GLY A 86 4.96 -9.44 -9.57
N TYR A 87 5.69 -9.42 -8.45
CA TYR A 87 6.68 -10.43 -8.10
C TYR A 87 6.06 -11.78 -7.72
N HIS A 88 4.99 -11.77 -6.90
CA HIS A 88 4.32 -13.01 -6.50
C HIS A 88 3.16 -13.32 -7.44
N GLU A 89 2.80 -14.61 -7.52
CA GLU A 89 1.71 -15.01 -8.39
C GLU A 89 0.36 -14.56 -7.83
N PRO A 90 -0.60 -14.20 -8.69
CA PRO A 90 -1.91 -13.73 -8.24
C PRO A 90 -2.60 -14.67 -7.28
N ARG A 91 -2.54 -15.98 -7.50
CA ARG A 91 -3.17 -16.97 -6.62
C ARG A 91 -2.63 -16.92 -5.20
N GLU A 92 -1.35 -16.57 -5.02
CA GLU A 92 -0.75 -16.44 -3.70
C GLU A 92 -1.34 -15.24 -2.96
N LEU A 93 -1.53 -14.12 -3.66
CA LEU A 93 -2.10 -12.92 -3.08
C LEU A 93 -3.55 -13.13 -2.68
N ILE A 94 -4.31 -13.82 -3.52
CA ILE A 94 -5.71 -14.16 -3.23
C ILE A 94 -5.78 -15.08 -2.01
N ALA A 95 -4.92 -16.10 -1.96
CA ALA A 95 -4.92 -17.07 -0.88
C ALA A 95 -4.63 -16.44 0.47
N ILE A 96 -3.80 -15.38 0.51
CA ILE A 96 -3.43 -14.70 1.75
C ILE A 96 -4.45 -13.62 2.14
N GLY A 97 -5.46 -13.36 1.31
CA GLY A 97 -6.59 -12.52 1.68
C GLY A 97 -6.69 -11.17 0.99
N ALA A 98 -6.08 -10.99 -0.19
CA ALA A 98 -6.24 -9.73 -0.93
C ALA A 98 -7.72 -9.41 -1.11
N SER A 99 -8.12 -8.16 -0.80
CA SER A 99 -9.52 -7.74 -0.91
C SER A 99 -9.99 -7.77 -2.36
N THR A 100 -9.13 -7.40 -3.28
CA THR A 100 -9.39 -7.51 -4.72
C THR A 100 -8.07 -7.56 -5.49
N MET A 101 -8.16 -7.90 -6.77
CA MET A 101 -6.99 -7.95 -7.67
C MET A 101 -7.24 -7.05 -8.85
N ILE A 102 -6.17 -6.43 -9.37
CA ILE A 102 -6.25 -5.65 -10.61
C ILE A 102 -5.19 -6.13 -11.60
N ASP A 103 -5.51 -6.04 -12.89
CA ASP A 103 -4.64 -6.48 -13.98
C ASP A 103 -3.92 -5.32 -14.67
N ARG A 104 -4.40 -4.10 -14.48
CA ARG A 104 -3.84 -2.90 -15.13
C ARG A 104 -3.94 -1.71 -14.18
N TYR A 105 -3.02 -0.77 -14.32
CA TYR A 105 -3.02 0.45 -13.51
C TYR A 105 -4.30 1.28 -13.67
N ASP A 106 -4.93 1.23 -14.84
CA ASP A 106 -6.15 2.01 -15.08
C ASP A 106 -7.36 1.51 -14.29
N GLN A 107 -7.25 0.34 -13.67
CA GLN A 107 -8.27 -0.21 -12.79
C GLN A 107 -8.16 0.27 -11.34
N LEU A 108 -7.03 0.89 -10.98
CA LEU A 108 -6.72 1.20 -9.59
C LEU A 108 -7.72 2.15 -8.94
N ALA A 109 -8.01 3.27 -9.58
CA ALA A 109 -8.92 4.27 -9.00
C ALA A 109 -10.30 3.70 -8.73
N SER A 110 -10.83 2.90 -9.66
CA SER A 110 -12.13 2.25 -9.50
C SER A 110 -12.12 1.23 -8.37
N ALA A 111 -11.06 0.41 -8.30
CA ALA A 111 -10.94 -0.60 -7.24
C ALA A 111 -10.87 0.04 -5.86
N VAL A 112 -10.08 1.10 -5.71
CA VAL A 112 -9.98 1.84 -4.44
C VAL A 112 -11.35 2.42 -4.06
N GLY A 113 -12.02 3.05 -5.02
CA GLY A 113 -13.34 3.63 -4.78
C GLY A 113 -14.34 2.59 -4.29
N GLN A 114 -14.39 1.43 -4.92
CA GLN A 114 -15.30 0.37 -4.53
C GLN A 114 -15.04 -0.15 -3.12
N LEU A 115 -13.78 -0.35 -2.76
CA LEU A 115 -13.41 -0.83 -1.43
C LEU A 115 -13.78 0.18 -0.34
N LEU A 116 -13.55 1.46 -0.59
CA LEU A 116 -13.84 2.51 0.39
C LEU A 116 -15.34 2.78 0.50
N GLU A 117 -16.09 2.67 -0.58
CA GLU A 117 -17.55 2.80 -0.54
C GLU A 117 -18.18 1.72 0.34
N HIS A 118 -17.69 0.50 0.28
CA HIS A 118 -18.18 -0.58 1.13
C HIS A 118 -18.00 -0.31 2.61
N ASN A 119 -16.98 0.47 2.98
CA ASN A 119 -16.74 0.83 4.37
C ASN A 119 -17.74 1.87 4.89
N HIS A 120 -18.41 2.58 3.98
CA HIS A 120 -19.38 3.62 4.35
C HIS A 120 -20.84 3.15 4.21
N ALA A 121 -21.02 1.94 3.76
CA ALA A 121 -22.37 1.39 3.53
C ALA A 121 -23.07 0.94 4.82
#